data_d90cd43e987b37a61edfc7d11c4474a6
#
_entry.id   d90cd43e987b37a61edfc7d11c4474a6
#
_cell.length_a   1.000
_cell.length_b   1.000
_cell.length_c   1.000
_cell.angle_alpha   90.00
_cell.angle_beta   90.00
_cell.angle_gamma   90.00
#
_symmetry.space_group_name_H-M   'P 1'
#
loop_
_entity.id
_entity.type
_entity.pdbx_description
1 polymer ?
#
loop_
_entity_poly.entity_id
_entity_poly.type
_entity_poly.pdbx_seq_one_letter_code
_entity_poly.pdbx_strand_id
1 'polypeptide(L)'
;LSAPQPPGATGVLVFADGRVVWGQGFGAEGAEVGELCFHTAMTGYQEVMTDPSFARQIVCFTFPHIGNVGANDEDVEADDPHAIGCIVREAVTQPSNFRAKIDFPTWMARHGRIGLAGVDTRALTRLVRKEGPPTVVIAHAADGRFDMDAMQRMAAEWPGLEGMDLAKDVSREQVEHWSGGAWDIELGYGDSPLPHAGGEPARAHVVAVDYGSKRNIFRNLVEAGARVTIVPATATFEEIMAHRPDGFFLSNGPGDPAATGEYAIPVIRQMLDTGKPLFGICLGHQLLALAVGGRTAKMFQGHRGANHPVKRLADGAVEITSMNHGFAVERGGLPANVRETHVSLFDDSNCGIELTDRPAFSVQYHPEASPGPQDSFYLFERFVGMMG
;
A
#
# COMPACT_ATOMS: atom_id res chain seq x y z
N LEU A 1 -25.27 -14.84 -5.84
CA LEU A 1 -24.28 -14.36 -6.82
C LEU A 1 -24.01 -15.36 -7.98
N SER A 2 -24.96 -16.17 -8.40
CA SER A 2 -24.82 -17.11 -9.53
C SER A 2 -25.96 -16.88 -10.50
N ALA A 3 -26.02 -15.69 -11.09
CA ALA A 3 -26.99 -15.36 -12.11
C ALA A 3 -26.45 -15.70 -13.53
N PRO A 4 -27.32 -16.09 -14.47
CA PRO A 4 -26.92 -16.24 -15.86
C PRO A 4 -26.39 -14.90 -16.39
N GLN A 5 -25.52 -14.96 -17.39
CA GLN A 5 -24.96 -13.78 -18.02
C GLN A 5 -26.07 -12.83 -18.55
N PRO A 6 -26.13 -11.59 -18.08
CA PRO A 6 -27.06 -10.60 -18.62
C PRO A 6 -26.67 -10.24 -20.08
N PRO A 7 -27.65 -9.96 -20.94
CA PRO A 7 -27.37 -9.48 -22.30
C PRO A 7 -26.47 -8.24 -22.26
N GLY A 8 -25.41 -8.25 -23.07
CA GLY A 8 -24.48 -7.13 -23.18
C GLY A 8 -23.44 -7.02 -22.05
N ALA A 9 -23.37 -7.94 -21.10
CA ALA A 9 -22.29 -7.95 -20.10
C ALA A 9 -20.95 -8.27 -20.78
N THR A 10 -19.98 -7.38 -20.60
CA THR A 10 -18.61 -7.49 -21.14
C THR A 10 -17.57 -7.73 -20.07
N GLY A 11 -17.97 -7.82 -18.80
CA GLY A 11 -17.07 -8.09 -17.68
C GLY A 11 -17.67 -9.04 -16.67
N VAL A 12 -16.82 -9.79 -15.99
CA VAL A 12 -17.22 -10.80 -15.02
C VAL A 12 -16.21 -10.92 -13.88
N LEU A 13 -16.71 -11.19 -12.67
CA LEU A 13 -15.93 -11.62 -11.51
C LEU A 13 -16.32 -13.06 -11.17
N VAL A 14 -15.36 -13.98 -11.19
CA VAL A 14 -15.57 -15.41 -10.92
C VAL A 14 -14.85 -15.78 -9.63
N PHE A 15 -15.58 -16.36 -8.68
CA PHE A 15 -15.05 -16.82 -7.41
C PHE A 15 -14.58 -18.28 -7.49
N ALA A 16 -13.65 -18.64 -6.64
CA ALA A 16 -13.16 -20.03 -6.55
C ALA A 16 -14.27 -21.05 -6.24
N ASP A 17 -15.32 -20.65 -5.52
CA ASP A 17 -16.47 -21.49 -5.19
C ASP A 17 -17.56 -21.52 -6.28
N GLY A 18 -17.31 -20.92 -7.44
CA GLY A 18 -18.23 -20.88 -8.58
C GLY A 18 -19.28 -19.77 -8.53
N ARG A 19 -19.28 -18.90 -7.53
CA ARG A 19 -20.10 -17.68 -7.55
C ARG A 19 -19.63 -16.76 -8.67
N VAL A 20 -20.56 -16.00 -9.27
CA VAL A 20 -20.29 -15.11 -10.41
C VAL A 20 -20.98 -13.77 -10.21
N VAL A 21 -20.29 -12.69 -10.54
CA VAL A 21 -20.84 -11.32 -10.59
C VAL A 21 -20.58 -10.74 -11.97
N TRP A 22 -21.65 -10.33 -12.65
CA TRP A 22 -21.59 -9.74 -13.97
C TRP A 22 -21.57 -8.22 -13.92
N GLY A 23 -20.92 -7.61 -14.90
CA GLY A 23 -20.87 -6.16 -15.08
C GLY A 23 -20.41 -5.74 -16.47
N GLN A 24 -20.00 -4.50 -16.57
CA GLN A 24 -19.40 -3.92 -17.78
C GLN A 24 -17.88 -3.86 -17.59
N GLY A 25 -17.14 -4.54 -18.45
CA GLY A 25 -15.68 -4.46 -18.45
C GLY A 25 -15.20 -3.11 -18.99
N PHE A 26 -14.09 -2.64 -18.47
CA PHE A 26 -13.34 -1.49 -18.99
C PHE A 26 -11.84 -1.69 -18.76
N GLY A 27 -11.02 -0.84 -19.37
CA GLY A 27 -9.57 -1.03 -19.33
C GLY A 27 -9.11 -2.09 -20.31
N ALA A 28 -8.12 -2.89 -19.94
CA ALA A 28 -7.60 -3.97 -20.78
C ALA A 28 -8.58 -5.15 -20.89
N GLU A 29 -8.54 -5.87 -22.02
CA GLU A 29 -9.20 -7.17 -22.15
C GLU A 29 -8.29 -8.28 -21.61
N GLY A 30 -8.88 -9.34 -21.05
CA GLY A 30 -8.18 -10.50 -20.51
C GLY A 30 -8.83 -11.02 -19.23
N ALA A 31 -8.08 -11.84 -18.50
CA ALA A 31 -8.49 -12.42 -17.22
C ALA A 31 -7.29 -12.49 -16.27
N GLU A 32 -7.47 -12.03 -15.02
CA GLU A 32 -6.44 -11.99 -13.99
C GLU A 32 -6.99 -12.51 -12.65
N VAL A 33 -6.15 -13.25 -11.90
CA VAL A 33 -6.50 -13.81 -10.60
C VAL A 33 -5.86 -13.04 -9.45
N GLY A 34 -6.61 -12.85 -8.37
CA GLY A 34 -6.08 -12.23 -7.15
C GLY A 34 -7.03 -12.24 -5.97
N GLU A 35 -6.59 -11.67 -4.87
CA GLU A 35 -7.40 -11.49 -3.67
C GLU A 35 -8.31 -10.27 -3.83
N LEU A 36 -9.62 -10.46 -3.64
CA LEU A 36 -10.57 -9.35 -3.63
C LEU A 36 -10.50 -8.61 -2.30
N CYS A 37 -10.17 -7.34 -2.35
CA CYS A 37 -10.27 -6.44 -1.21
C CYS A 37 -11.22 -5.28 -1.50
N PHE A 38 -11.60 -4.49 -0.48
CA PHE A 38 -12.34 -3.25 -0.68
C PHE A 38 -11.54 -2.07 -0.13
N HIS A 39 -11.75 -0.89 -0.70
CA HIS A 39 -11.10 0.34 -0.26
C HIS A 39 -12.14 1.44 -0.01
N THR A 40 -12.05 2.12 1.16
CA THR A 40 -13.09 3.06 1.62
C THR A 40 -12.76 4.52 1.36
N ALA A 41 -11.61 4.87 0.78
CA ALA A 41 -11.30 6.25 0.43
C ALA A 41 -12.26 6.79 -0.64
N MET A 42 -12.59 8.07 -0.55
CA MET A 42 -13.45 8.77 -1.50
C MET A 42 -12.67 9.40 -2.66
N THR A 43 -11.35 9.46 -2.55
CA THR A 43 -10.42 10.08 -3.51
C THR A 43 -9.20 9.20 -3.68
N GLY A 44 -8.33 9.53 -4.65
CA GLY A 44 -7.02 8.89 -4.79
C GLY A 44 -7.10 7.50 -5.41
N TYR A 45 -8.02 7.27 -6.34
CA TYR A 45 -8.14 5.95 -6.97
C TYR A 45 -6.92 5.59 -7.82
N GLN A 46 -6.23 6.56 -8.43
CA GLN A 46 -5.02 6.33 -9.21
C GLN A 46 -3.84 6.00 -8.29
N GLU A 47 -3.70 6.71 -7.17
CA GLU A 47 -2.72 6.43 -6.12
C GLU A 47 -2.92 5.04 -5.52
N VAL A 48 -4.18 4.64 -5.27
CA VAL A 48 -4.51 3.28 -4.80
C VAL A 48 -4.10 2.23 -5.83
N MET A 49 -4.39 2.44 -7.11
CA MET A 49 -4.01 1.48 -8.16
C MET A 49 -2.49 1.34 -8.32
N THR A 50 -1.74 2.41 -8.06
CA THR A 50 -0.27 2.44 -8.18
C THR A 50 0.47 2.14 -6.88
N ASP A 51 -0.23 2.03 -5.73
CA ASP A 51 0.39 1.62 -4.46
C ASP A 51 0.86 0.16 -4.54
N PRO A 52 2.18 -0.12 -4.40
CA PRO A 52 2.70 -1.48 -4.49
C PRO A 52 2.12 -2.43 -3.46
N SER A 53 1.62 -1.94 -2.32
CA SER A 53 0.97 -2.77 -1.30
C SER A 53 -0.29 -3.48 -1.78
N PHE A 54 -0.88 -3.07 -2.94
CA PHE A 54 -1.99 -3.78 -3.58
C PHE A 54 -1.55 -4.84 -4.61
N ALA A 55 -0.27 -5.20 -4.68
CA ALA A 55 0.17 -6.24 -5.62
C ALA A 55 -0.63 -7.53 -5.43
N ARG A 56 -1.06 -8.12 -6.56
CA ARG A 56 -1.93 -9.31 -6.62
C ARG A 56 -3.31 -9.13 -5.99
N GLN A 57 -3.80 -7.90 -5.81
CA GLN A 57 -5.15 -7.62 -5.30
C GLN A 57 -6.04 -6.98 -6.36
N ILE A 58 -7.35 -7.25 -6.25
CA ILE A 58 -8.43 -6.62 -7.03
C ILE A 58 -9.17 -5.71 -6.07
N VAL A 59 -9.15 -4.40 -6.36
CA VAL A 59 -9.66 -3.38 -5.43
C VAL A 59 -11.12 -3.05 -5.74
N CYS A 60 -12.03 -3.39 -4.83
CA CYS A 60 -13.42 -2.94 -4.87
C CYS A 60 -13.54 -1.56 -4.22
N PHE A 61 -13.71 -0.51 -5.01
CA PHE A 61 -13.94 0.84 -4.50
C PHE A 61 -15.36 0.97 -3.94
N THR A 62 -15.47 1.37 -2.66
CA THR A 62 -16.78 1.58 -2.03
C THR A 62 -17.39 2.91 -2.43
N PHE A 63 -16.60 3.90 -2.83
CA PHE A 63 -17.08 5.16 -3.37
C PHE A 63 -17.67 4.93 -4.77
N PRO A 64 -18.92 5.35 -5.02
CA PRO A 64 -19.66 4.94 -6.22
C PRO A 64 -19.16 5.57 -7.52
N HIS A 65 -18.65 6.80 -7.47
CA HIS A 65 -18.26 7.57 -8.64
C HIS A 65 -16.73 7.67 -8.76
N ILE A 66 -16.18 6.99 -9.72
CA ILE A 66 -14.73 6.95 -10.03
C ILE A 66 -14.51 7.56 -11.42
N GLY A 67 -13.39 8.25 -11.63
CA GLY A 67 -12.97 8.78 -12.93
C GLY A 67 -13.06 10.29 -13.09
N ASN A 68 -13.72 11.01 -12.17
CA ASN A 68 -13.93 12.46 -12.26
C ASN A 68 -12.62 13.29 -12.29
N VAL A 69 -11.54 12.82 -11.66
CA VAL A 69 -10.21 13.43 -11.72
C VAL A 69 -9.48 13.04 -13.01
N GLY A 70 -9.92 11.98 -13.70
CA GLY A 70 -9.16 11.36 -14.79
C GLY A 70 -7.96 10.59 -14.27
N ALA A 71 -6.90 10.55 -15.08
CA ALA A 71 -5.58 10.08 -14.68
C ALA A 71 -4.51 11.05 -15.21
N ASN A 72 -3.36 11.09 -14.52
CA ASN A 72 -2.23 11.96 -14.85
C ASN A 72 -0.92 11.34 -14.36
N ASP A 73 0.23 11.98 -14.66
CA ASP A 73 1.56 11.45 -14.35
C ASP A 73 2.03 11.80 -12.92
N GLU A 74 1.25 12.60 -12.18
CA GLU A 74 1.63 13.05 -10.83
C GLU A 74 0.95 12.23 -9.72
N ASP A 75 -0.32 11.81 -9.92
CA ASP A 75 -1.09 11.07 -8.92
C ASP A 75 -0.73 9.58 -8.92
N VAL A 76 0.57 9.29 -8.84
CA VAL A 76 1.13 7.93 -8.88
C VAL A 76 2.08 7.70 -7.72
N GLU A 77 2.00 6.51 -7.11
CA GLU A 77 2.86 6.08 -6.02
C GLU A 77 3.98 5.12 -6.49
N ALA A 78 3.87 4.59 -7.70
CA ALA A 78 4.90 3.84 -8.43
C ALA A 78 4.74 4.08 -9.94
N ASP A 79 5.71 3.64 -10.75
CA ASP A 79 5.69 3.83 -12.21
C ASP A 79 4.55 3.07 -12.88
N ASP A 80 4.30 1.83 -12.43
CA ASP A 80 3.23 0.97 -12.92
C ASP A 80 2.18 0.69 -11.84
N PRO A 81 0.91 0.50 -12.21
CA PRO A 81 -0.10 0.02 -11.29
C PRO A 81 0.22 -1.39 -10.80
N HIS A 82 0.16 -1.59 -9.48
CA HIS A 82 0.40 -2.89 -8.86
C HIS A 82 -0.89 -3.65 -8.54
N ALA A 83 -2.00 -2.94 -8.27
CA ALA A 83 -3.31 -3.58 -8.25
C ALA A 83 -3.62 -4.16 -9.63
N ILE A 84 -4.05 -5.42 -9.68
CA ILE A 84 -4.27 -6.13 -10.96
C ILE A 84 -5.58 -5.73 -11.64
N GLY A 85 -6.51 -5.16 -10.88
CA GLY A 85 -7.76 -4.64 -11.41
C GLY A 85 -8.58 -3.92 -10.36
N CYS A 86 -9.70 -3.33 -10.81
CA CYS A 86 -10.63 -2.68 -9.89
C CYS A 86 -12.10 -2.94 -10.24
N ILE A 87 -12.95 -2.79 -9.22
CA ILE A 87 -14.40 -2.94 -9.32
C ILE A 87 -15.04 -1.65 -8.83
N VAL A 88 -15.95 -1.09 -9.64
CA VAL A 88 -16.65 0.15 -9.35
C VAL A 88 -18.16 -0.02 -9.50
N ARG A 89 -18.92 0.78 -8.76
CA ARG A 89 -20.38 0.69 -8.76
C ARG A 89 -21.00 1.25 -10.03
N GLU A 90 -20.68 2.49 -10.34
CA GLU A 90 -21.23 3.20 -11.50
C GLU A 90 -20.28 3.09 -12.70
N ALA A 91 -20.78 3.40 -13.89
CA ALA A 91 -19.90 3.59 -15.03
C ALA A 91 -18.84 4.66 -14.72
N VAL A 92 -17.61 4.44 -15.19
CA VAL A 92 -16.51 5.39 -14.94
C VAL A 92 -16.89 6.76 -15.52
N THR A 93 -16.80 7.78 -14.69
CA THR A 93 -17.17 9.16 -15.05
C THR A 93 -16.15 9.76 -16.01
N GLN A 94 -16.62 10.52 -16.99
CA GLN A 94 -15.72 11.34 -17.81
C GLN A 94 -15.01 12.39 -16.94
N PRO A 95 -13.72 12.64 -17.15
CA PRO A 95 -12.96 13.58 -16.34
C PRO A 95 -13.50 15.00 -16.48
N SER A 96 -13.55 15.69 -15.35
CA SER A 96 -14.00 17.10 -15.24
C SER A 96 -13.05 17.94 -14.38
N ASN A 97 -11.85 17.43 -14.06
CA ASN A 97 -10.85 18.09 -13.25
C ASN A 97 -9.71 18.60 -14.14
N PHE A 98 -9.12 19.76 -13.79
CA PHE A 98 -8.02 20.39 -14.55
C PHE A 98 -6.74 19.53 -14.58
N ARG A 99 -6.56 18.61 -13.63
CA ARG A 99 -5.43 17.69 -13.58
C ARG A 99 -5.53 16.51 -14.57
N ALA A 100 -6.71 16.30 -15.16
CA ALA A 100 -6.91 15.18 -16.07
C ALA A 100 -6.09 15.33 -17.35
N LYS A 101 -5.23 14.36 -17.63
CA LYS A 101 -4.50 14.22 -18.92
C LYS A 101 -5.14 13.16 -19.81
N ILE A 102 -5.80 12.17 -19.19
CA ILE A 102 -6.44 11.05 -19.86
C ILE A 102 -7.61 10.54 -18.99
N ASP A 103 -8.60 9.89 -19.58
CA ASP A 103 -9.64 9.21 -18.81
C ASP A 103 -9.12 7.93 -18.14
N PHE A 104 -9.71 7.56 -17.03
CA PHE A 104 -9.27 6.41 -16.23
C PHE A 104 -9.37 5.06 -16.97
N PRO A 105 -10.43 4.73 -17.74
CA PRO A 105 -10.47 3.50 -18.53
C PRO A 105 -9.33 3.38 -19.54
N THR A 106 -9.00 4.46 -20.25
CA THR A 106 -7.89 4.49 -21.20
C THR A 106 -6.55 4.32 -20.49
N TRP A 107 -6.37 4.93 -19.31
CA TRP A 107 -5.18 4.76 -18.49
C TRP A 107 -5.05 3.29 -18.04
N MET A 108 -6.13 2.67 -17.53
CA MET A 108 -6.16 1.25 -17.16
C MET A 108 -5.77 0.34 -18.33
N ALA A 109 -6.33 0.59 -19.53
CA ALA A 109 -6.00 -0.18 -20.71
C ALA A 109 -4.52 -0.08 -21.10
N ARG A 110 -3.92 1.11 -21.04
CA ARG A 110 -2.49 1.32 -21.34
C ARG A 110 -1.55 0.53 -20.43
N HIS A 111 -1.97 0.37 -19.16
CA HIS A 111 -1.21 -0.39 -18.16
C HIS A 111 -1.64 -1.87 -18.05
N GLY A 112 -2.47 -2.37 -18.98
CA GLY A 112 -2.91 -3.77 -18.95
C GLY A 112 -3.78 -4.13 -17.75
N ARG A 113 -4.50 -3.15 -17.16
CA ARG A 113 -5.32 -3.39 -15.96
C ARG A 113 -6.80 -3.51 -16.33
N ILE A 114 -7.47 -4.45 -15.67
CA ILE A 114 -8.88 -4.80 -15.94
C ILE A 114 -9.77 -4.07 -14.94
N GLY A 115 -10.86 -3.46 -15.43
CA GLY A 115 -11.89 -2.86 -14.62
C GLY A 115 -13.25 -3.51 -14.82
N LEU A 116 -14.09 -3.48 -13.78
CA LEU A 116 -15.46 -3.99 -13.80
C LEU A 116 -16.40 -2.95 -13.19
N ALA A 117 -17.32 -2.42 -13.99
CA ALA A 117 -18.32 -1.44 -13.59
C ALA A 117 -19.74 -2.02 -13.53
N GLY A 118 -20.69 -1.32 -12.90
CA GLY A 118 -22.09 -1.74 -12.80
C GLY A 118 -22.32 -2.83 -11.76
N VAL A 119 -21.43 -2.96 -10.75
CA VAL A 119 -21.47 -4.01 -9.73
C VAL A 119 -21.97 -3.44 -8.40
N ASP A 120 -22.75 -4.23 -7.65
CA ASP A 120 -23.08 -3.89 -6.27
C ASP A 120 -21.85 -4.04 -5.35
N THR A 121 -21.03 -2.99 -5.32
CA THR A 121 -19.81 -2.92 -4.50
C THR A 121 -20.11 -3.02 -3.00
N ARG A 122 -21.32 -2.60 -2.55
CA ARG A 122 -21.75 -2.77 -1.16
C ARG A 122 -21.98 -4.23 -0.82
N ALA A 123 -22.57 -5.02 -1.73
CA ALA A 123 -22.75 -6.46 -1.53
C ALA A 123 -21.39 -7.16 -1.44
N LEU A 124 -20.45 -6.83 -2.34
CA LEU A 124 -19.07 -7.36 -2.30
C LEU A 124 -18.34 -6.99 -1.00
N THR A 125 -18.43 -5.73 -0.57
CA THR A 125 -17.83 -5.28 0.71
C THR A 125 -18.39 -6.06 1.90
N ARG A 126 -19.71 -6.28 1.94
CA ARG A 126 -20.36 -7.08 2.99
C ARG A 126 -19.93 -8.55 2.95
N LEU A 127 -19.71 -9.09 1.75
CA LEU A 127 -19.19 -10.46 1.57
C LEU A 127 -17.78 -10.57 2.16
N VAL A 128 -16.84 -9.69 1.76
CA VAL A 128 -15.48 -9.67 2.28
C VAL A 128 -15.46 -9.51 3.81
N ARG A 129 -16.32 -8.65 4.37
CA ARG A 129 -16.44 -8.48 5.84
C ARG A 129 -16.95 -9.71 6.56
N LYS A 130 -17.78 -10.52 5.91
CA LYS A 130 -18.42 -11.70 6.52
C LYS A 130 -17.59 -12.96 6.34
N GLU A 131 -16.94 -13.12 5.19
CA GLU A 131 -16.30 -14.37 4.75
C GLU A 131 -14.78 -14.27 4.65
N GLY A 132 -14.21 -13.08 4.81
CA GLY A 132 -12.80 -12.76 4.51
C GLY A 132 -12.60 -12.43 3.03
N PRO A 133 -11.39 -11.98 2.65
CA PRO A 133 -11.03 -11.67 1.27
C PRO A 133 -11.00 -12.95 0.41
N PRO A 134 -11.91 -13.12 -0.56
CA PRO A 134 -11.91 -14.31 -1.41
C PRO A 134 -10.91 -14.20 -2.56
N THR A 135 -10.45 -15.35 -3.05
CA THR A 135 -9.80 -15.45 -4.35
C THR A 135 -10.82 -15.34 -5.46
N VAL A 136 -10.55 -14.48 -6.44
CA VAL A 136 -11.42 -14.23 -7.58
C VAL A 136 -10.61 -14.04 -8.86
N VAL A 137 -11.25 -14.29 -10.00
CA VAL A 137 -10.77 -13.85 -11.33
C VAL A 137 -11.63 -12.69 -11.79
N ILE A 138 -11.01 -11.58 -12.17
CA ILE A 138 -11.64 -10.47 -12.89
C ILE A 138 -11.36 -10.64 -14.37
N ALA A 139 -12.39 -10.51 -15.21
CA ALA A 139 -12.21 -10.63 -16.67
C ALA A 139 -13.02 -9.59 -17.43
N HIS A 140 -12.47 -9.15 -18.58
CA HIS A 140 -13.08 -8.27 -19.55
C HIS A 140 -12.91 -8.83 -20.95
N ALA A 141 -13.98 -8.95 -21.69
CA ALA A 141 -14.01 -9.35 -23.11
C ALA A 141 -15.08 -8.52 -23.84
N ALA A 142 -14.67 -7.73 -24.83
CA ALA A 142 -15.57 -6.83 -25.57
C ALA A 142 -16.71 -7.57 -26.28
N ASP A 143 -16.48 -8.82 -26.70
CA ASP A 143 -17.50 -9.69 -27.32
C ASP A 143 -18.39 -10.42 -26.30
N GLY A 144 -18.13 -10.26 -25.00
CA GLY A 144 -18.86 -10.88 -23.91
C GLY A 144 -18.68 -12.40 -23.81
N ARG A 145 -17.64 -12.99 -24.39
CA ARG A 145 -17.40 -14.43 -24.36
C ARG A 145 -16.37 -14.77 -23.28
N PHE A 146 -16.72 -15.69 -22.39
CA PHE A 146 -15.90 -16.08 -21.26
C PHE A 146 -15.79 -17.59 -21.13
N ASP A 147 -14.58 -18.10 -20.90
CA ASP A 147 -14.36 -19.50 -20.48
C ASP A 147 -14.50 -19.58 -18.95
N MET A 148 -15.75 -19.78 -18.51
CA MET A 148 -16.10 -19.78 -17.07
C MET A 148 -15.39 -20.91 -16.33
N ASP A 149 -15.23 -22.09 -16.96
CA ASP A 149 -14.57 -23.24 -16.32
C ASP A 149 -13.07 -22.99 -16.13
N ALA A 150 -12.42 -22.38 -17.13
CA ALA A 150 -11.00 -21.99 -17.01
C ALA A 150 -10.79 -20.95 -15.91
N MET A 151 -11.64 -19.93 -15.84
CA MET A 151 -11.55 -18.89 -14.81
C MET A 151 -11.82 -19.43 -13.40
N GLN A 152 -12.77 -20.33 -13.24
CA GLN A 152 -13.04 -20.97 -11.94
C GLN A 152 -11.85 -21.83 -11.49
N ARG A 153 -11.25 -22.62 -12.40
CA ARG A 153 -10.01 -23.36 -12.09
C ARG A 153 -8.88 -22.41 -11.71
N MET A 154 -8.67 -21.34 -12.46
CA MET A 154 -7.64 -20.33 -12.17
C MET A 154 -7.82 -19.73 -10.76
N ALA A 155 -9.07 -19.42 -10.36
CA ALA A 155 -9.37 -18.94 -9.01
C ALA A 155 -9.13 -20.00 -7.93
N ALA A 156 -9.48 -21.27 -8.20
CA ALA A 156 -9.35 -22.37 -7.24
C ALA A 156 -7.89 -22.81 -7.03
N GLU A 157 -7.05 -22.69 -8.04
CA GLU A 157 -5.64 -23.11 -8.02
C GLU A 157 -4.71 -22.03 -7.46
N TRP A 158 -5.18 -20.77 -7.34
CA TRP A 158 -4.33 -19.69 -6.84
C TRP A 158 -4.10 -19.83 -5.33
N PRO A 159 -2.83 -19.85 -4.85
CA PRO A 159 -2.49 -20.18 -3.45
C PRO A 159 -2.88 -19.10 -2.44
N GLY A 160 -3.24 -17.87 -2.88
CA GLY A 160 -3.46 -16.74 -1.99
C GLY A 160 -2.18 -15.98 -1.65
N LEU A 161 -2.29 -14.92 -0.84
CA LEU A 161 -1.17 -14.05 -0.48
C LEU A 161 -0.30 -14.60 0.66
N GLU A 162 -0.82 -15.55 1.45
CA GLU A 162 -0.08 -16.13 2.57
C GLU A 162 1.11 -16.94 2.06
N GLY A 163 2.29 -16.68 2.62
CA GLY A 163 3.55 -17.28 2.17
C GLY A 163 4.17 -16.65 0.92
N MET A 164 3.53 -15.64 0.31
CA MET A 164 4.10 -14.94 -0.86
C MET A 164 5.05 -13.82 -0.45
N ASP A 165 6.30 -13.88 -0.94
CA ASP A 165 7.25 -12.76 -0.90
C ASP A 165 7.07 -11.88 -2.13
N LEU A 166 6.14 -10.93 -2.05
CA LEU A 166 5.88 -9.98 -3.14
C LEU A 166 6.78 -8.73 -3.08
N ALA A 167 7.47 -8.51 -1.98
CA ALA A 167 8.34 -7.34 -1.83
C ALA A 167 9.47 -7.32 -2.87
N LYS A 168 10.03 -8.48 -3.21
CA LYS A 168 11.05 -8.61 -4.26
C LYS A 168 10.53 -8.27 -5.66
N ASP A 169 9.24 -8.58 -5.92
CA ASP A 169 8.63 -8.39 -7.24
C ASP A 169 8.34 -6.91 -7.54
N VAL A 170 8.22 -6.08 -6.49
CA VAL A 170 7.83 -4.66 -6.60
C VAL A 170 8.92 -3.69 -6.16
N SER A 171 10.01 -4.20 -5.57
CA SER A 171 11.16 -3.42 -5.15
C SER A 171 11.94 -2.88 -6.36
N ARG A 172 12.57 -1.72 -6.20
CA ARG A 172 13.54 -1.22 -7.17
C ARG A 172 14.72 -2.19 -7.32
N GLU A 173 15.22 -2.31 -8.53
CA GLU A 173 16.40 -3.15 -8.81
C GLU A 173 17.72 -2.45 -8.54
N GLN A 174 17.73 -1.12 -8.51
CA GLN A 174 18.92 -0.29 -8.40
C GLN A 174 18.78 0.75 -7.29
N VAL A 175 19.93 1.20 -6.78
CA VAL A 175 19.98 2.33 -5.84
C VAL A 175 19.52 3.60 -6.52
N GLU A 176 18.67 4.35 -5.83
CA GLU A 176 18.15 5.63 -6.29
C GLU A 176 18.39 6.72 -5.24
N HIS A 177 18.69 7.94 -5.72
CA HIS A 177 18.75 9.13 -4.86
C HIS A 177 17.51 9.97 -5.09
N TRP A 178 16.70 10.14 -4.05
CA TRP A 178 15.43 10.84 -4.13
C TRP A 178 15.59 12.31 -3.71
N SER A 179 15.06 13.24 -4.52
CA SER A 179 15.13 14.68 -4.29
C SER A 179 13.78 15.39 -4.35
N GLY A 180 12.70 14.72 -4.77
CA GLY A 180 11.36 15.32 -4.88
C GLY A 180 10.71 15.57 -3.52
N GLY A 181 10.17 16.77 -3.31
CA GLY A 181 9.36 17.14 -2.13
C GLY A 181 7.87 16.96 -2.33
N ALA A 182 7.08 17.63 -1.48
CA ALA A 182 5.62 17.63 -1.56
C ALA A 182 5.11 18.30 -2.85
N TRP A 183 3.89 17.96 -3.23
CA TRP A 183 3.22 18.55 -4.38
C TRP A 183 2.84 20.02 -4.10
N ASP A 184 3.10 20.89 -5.06
CA ASP A 184 2.70 22.29 -5.05
C ASP A 184 1.76 22.61 -6.21
N ILE A 185 0.76 23.46 -6.00
CA ILE A 185 -0.26 23.75 -7.00
C ILE A 185 0.27 24.49 -8.25
N GLU A 186 1.37 25.21 -8.11
CA GLU A 186 1.99 25.97 -9.22
C GLU A 186 3.12 25.16 -9.90
N LEU A 187 3.86 24.34 -9.14
CA LEU A 187 5.06 23.64 -9.57
C LEU A 187 4.88 22.13 -9.76
N GLY A 188 3.75 21.55 -9.29
CA GLY A 188 3.56 20.10 -9.25
C GLY A 188 4.56 19.45 -8.27
N TYR A 189 5.03 18.25 -8.58
CA TYR A 189 6.16 17.61 -7.91
C TYR A 189 7.48 18.06 -8.55
N GLY A 190 7.73 19.33 -8.66
CA GLY A 190 8.96 19.83 -9.28
C GLY A 190 10.21 19.15 -8.73
N ASP A 191 11.24 19.04 -9.56
CA ASP A 191 12.61 18.78 -9.09
C ASP A 191 12.98 19.91 -8.13
N SER A 192 12.58 19.79 -6.89
CA SER A 192 13.05 20.71 -5.87
C SER A 192 14.51 20.37 -5.61
N PRO A 193 15.46 21.18 -6.10
CA PRO A 193 16.75 21.20 -5.45
C PRO A 193 16.43 21.80 -4.09
N LEU A 194 16.20 20.95 -3.09
CA LEU A 194 15.90 21.42 -1.76
C LEU A 194 16.69 22.69 -1.42
N PRO A 195 15.97 23.70 -1.01
CA PRO A 195 16.04 23.98 0.37
C PRO A 195 14.68 23.61 0.98
N HIS A 196 14.70 22.80 2.07
CA HIS A 196 13.58 22.71 2.99
C HIS A 196 12.93 24.09 3.11
N ALA A 197 11.66 24.18 3.46
CA ALA A 197 11.01 25.45 3.75
C ALA A 197 11.87 26.33 4.68
N GLY A 198 12.89 27.00 4.15
CA GLY A 198 13.91 27.73 4.93
C GLY A 198 15.29 27.81 4.27
N GLY A 199 15.56 27.09 3.16
CA GLY A 199 16.85 27.20 2.44
C GLY A 199 18.04 26.49 3.11
N GLU A 200 17.84 25.65 4.10
CA GLU A 200 18.91 24.97 4.84
C GLU A 200 19.31 23.63 4.18
N PRO A 201 20.58 23.20 4.29
CA PRO A 201 21.02 21.89 3.78
C PRO A 201 20.32 20.75 4.52
N ALA A 202 20.19 19.58 3.86
CA ALA A 202 19.60 18.39 4.47
C ALA A 202 20.28 18.06 5.81
N ARG A 203 19.47 17.87 6.87
CA ARG A 203 19.95 17.67 8.24
C ARG A 203 20.47 16.26 8.46
N ALA A 204 19.94 15.28 7.75
CA ALA A 204 20.26 13.87 7.97
C ALA A 204 20.23 13.08 6.65
N HIS A 205 21.00 12.01 6.59
CA HIS A 205 20.99 11.06 5.49
C HIS A 205 20.24 9.78 5.88
N VAL A 206 19.09 9.56 5.29
CA VAL A 206 18.29 8.35 5.46
C VAL A 206 18.57 7.37 4.33
N VAL A 207 18.90 6.12 4.67
CA VAL A 207 18.89 5.02 3.71
C VAL A 207 17.60 4.24 3.92
N ALA A 208 16.76 4.23 2.88
CA ALA A 208 15.46 3.58 2.86
C ALA A 208 15.55 2.25 2.13
N VAL A 209 15.14 1.15 2.78
CA VAL A 209 15.01 -0.16 2.14
C VAL A 209 13.63 -0.26 1.49
N ASP A 210 13.62 -0.52 0.20
CA ASP A 210 12.43 -0.55 -0.64
C ASP A 210 11.80 -1.95 -0.70
N TYR A 211 10.78 -2.18 0.10
CA TYR A 211 9.96 -3.40 0.04
C TYR A 211 8.70 -3.23 -0.85
N GLY A 212 8.61 -2.16 -1.59
CA GLY A 212 7.45 -1.72 -2.37
C GLY A 212 6.94 -0.39 -1.88
N SER A 213 7.83 0.61 -1.90
CA SER A 213 7.60 1.92 -1.33
C SER A 213 6.64 2.76 -2.15
N LYS A 214 5.73 3.44 -1.47
CA LYS A 214 5.02 4.59 -2.03
C LYS A 214 5.97 5.78 -2.16
N ARG A 215 5.90 6.49 -3.29
CA ARG A 215 6.69 7.71 -3.53
C ARG A 215 6.47 8.78 -2.46
N ASN A 216 5.25 8.86 -1.94
CA ASN A 216 4.92 9.89 -0.95
C ASN A 216 5.66 9.71 0.39
N ILE A 217 6.14 8.52 0.70
CA ILE A 217 7.03 8.29 1.85
C ILE A 217 8.33 9.10 1.69
N PHE A 218 8.96 9.00 0.51
CA PHE A 218 10.21 9.71 0.26
C PHE A 218 10.03 11.22 0.20
N ARG A 219 8.90 11.69 -0.35
CA ARG A 219 8.52 13.10 -0.34
C ARG A 219 8.41 13.63 1.10
N ASN A 220 7.74 12.88 1.97
CA ASN A 220 7.60 13.26 3.38
C ASN A 220 8.93 13.22 4.15
N LEU A 221 9.82 12.26 3.87
CA LEU A 221 11.18 12.25 4.46
C LEU A 221 11.96 13.49 4.05
N VAL A 222 11.85 13.89 2.78
CA VAL A 222 12.50 15.11 2.25
C VAL A 222 11.88 16.35 2.89
N GLU A 223 10.57 16.47 3.00
CA GLU A 223 9.89 17.58 3.69
C GLU A 223 10.30 17.69 5.16
N ALA A 224 10.52 16.57 5.85
CA ALA A 224 11.01 16.54 7.22
C ALA A 224 12.50 16.91 7.34
N GLY A 225 13.22 17.07 6.22
CA GLY A 225 14.60 17.52 6.21
C GLY A 225 15.65 16.45 5.95
N ALA A 226 15.29 15.28 5.43
CA ALA A 226 16.23 14.23 5.11
C ALA A 226 16.69 14.30 3.64
N ARG A 227 17.94 13.89 3.41
CA ARG A 227 18.40 13.40 2.12
C ARG A 227 18.14 11.88 2.07
N VAL A 228 17.53 11.38 1.02
CA VAL A 228 17.09 9.99 0.93
C VAL A 228 17.88 9.24 -0.15
N THR A 229 18.45 8.09 0.24
CA THR A 229 18.96 7.07 -0.67
C THR A 229 18.10 5.82 -0.52
N ILE A 230 17.57 5.32 -1.63
CA ILE A 230 16.69 4.15 -1.67
C ILE A 230 17.53 2.97 -2.16
N VAL A 231 17.46 1.84 -1.44
CA VAL A 231 18.15 0.61 -1.81
C VAL A 231 17.13 -0.52 -2.02
N PRO A 232 17.45 -1.53 -2.86
CA PRO A 232 16.56 -2.68 -3.07
C PRO A 232 16.23 -3.43 -1.79
N ALA A 233 15.09 -4.16 -1.78
CA ALA A 233 14.65 -5.02 -0.65
C ALA A 233 15.71 -6.03 -0.20
N THR A 234 16.51 -6.51 -1.13
CA THR A 234 17.54 -7.55 -0.92
C THR A 234 18.93 -6.99 -0.63
N ALA A 235 19.08 -5.67 -0.46
CA ALA A 235 20.36 -5.04 -0.16
C ALA A 235 20.95 -5.62 1.16
N THR A 236 22.21 -5.96 1.13
CA THR A 236 22.95 -6.41 2.31
C THR A 236 23.22 -5.26 3.28
N PHE A 237 23.50 -5.58 4.53
CA PHE A 237 23.85 -4.56 5.52
C PHE A 237 25.09 -3.76 5.12
N GLU A 238 26.10 -4.40 4.52
CA GLU A 238 27.33 -3.78 4.03
C GLU A 238 27.04 -2.77 2.91
N GLU A 239 26.18 -3.13 1.97
CA GLU A 239 25.75 -2.23 0.89
C GLU A 239 25.00 -1.00 1.45
N ILE A 240 24.10 -1.21 2.41
CA ILE A 240 23.37 -0.13 3.08
C ILE A 240 24.35 0.81 3.80
N MET A 241 25.29 0.26 4.56
CA MET A 241 26.28 1.04 5.33
C MET A 241 27.30 1.75 4.45
N ALA A 242 27.55 1.27 3.21
CA ALA A 242 28.41 1.95 2.25
C ALA A 242 27.91 3.36 1.91
N HIS A 243 26.59 3.60 2.02
CA HIS A 243 25.98 4.91 1.85
C HIS A 243 26.13 5.84 3.07
N ARG A 244 26.68 5.37 4.19
CA ARG A 244 26.90 6.13 5.42
C ARG A 244 25.62 6.80 5.94
N PRO A 245 24.57 6.01 6.25
CA PRO A 245 23.30 6.54 6.79
C PRO A 245 23.46 7.17 8.16
N ASP A 246 22.68 8.21 8.44
CA ASP A 246 22.45 8.71 9.79
C ASP A 246 21.27 7.96 10.46
N GLY A 247 20.31 7.48 9.66
CA GLY A 247 19.20 6.63 10.07
C GLY A 247 18.72 5.69 8.97
N PHE A 248 17.95 4.69 9.36
CA PHE A 248 17.39 3.67 8.47
C PHE A 248 15.87 3.79 8.37
N PHE A 249 15.35 3.59 7.18
CA PHE A 249 13.92 3.56 6.95
C PHE A 249 13.51 2.21 6.31
N LEU A 250 12.46 1.59 6.87
CA LEU A 250 11.86 0.35 6.34
C LEU A 250 10.51 0.70 5.71
N SER A 251 10.38 0.54 4.40
CA SER A 251 9.19 0.96 3.70
C SER A 251 7.97 0.06 3.93
N ASN A 252 6.81 0.51 3.45
CA ASN A 252 5.65 -0.34 3.18
C ASN A 252 5.95 -1.36 2.08
N GLY A 253 5.05 -2.30 1.88
CA GLY A 253 5.13 -3.27 0.80
C GLY A 253 4.04 -4.33 0.88
N PRO A 254 3.89 -5.15 -0.18
CA PRO A 254 2.94 -6.24 -0.26
C PRO A 254 3.48 -7.55 0.30
N GLY A 255 2.59 -8.55 0.39
CA GLY A 255 2.94 -9.93 0.68
C GLY A 255 2.89 -10.30 2.15
N ASP A 256 3.45 -11.48 2.46
CA ASP A 256 3.54 -12.01 3.80
C ASP A 256 4.82 -11.53 4.48
N PRO A 257 4.75 -10.82 5.63
CA PRO A 257 5.93 -10.35 6.33
C PRO A 257 6.85 -11.50 6.80
N ALA A 258 6.35 -12.70 7.01
CA ALA A 258 7.18 -13.84 7.38
C ALA A 258 8.07 -14.29 6.21
N ALA A 259 7.53 -14.29 4.98
CA ALA A 259 8.29 -14.63 3.78
C ALA A 259 9.37 -13.59 3.46
N THR A 260 9.02 -12.30 3.46
CA THR A 260 9.98 -11.19 3.31
C THR A 260 11.01 -11.18 4.44
N GLY A 261 10.60 -11.58 5.64
CA GLY A 261 11.43 -11.64 6.84
C GLY A 261 12.62 -12.59 6.73
N GLU A 262 12.58 -13.62 5.88
CA GLU A 262 13.68 -14.57 5.72
C GLU A 262 15.02 -13.88 5.42
N TYR A 263 15.00 -12.84 4.58
CA TYR A 263 16.20 -12.07 4.24
C TYR A 263 16.25 -10.71 4.95
N ALA A 264 15.12 -10.09 5.24
CA ALA A 264 15.09 -8.75 5.83
C ALA A 264 15.45 -8.76 7.33
N ILE A 265 14.98 -9.73 8.11
CA ILE A 265 15.21 -9.78 9.57
C ILE A 265 16.69 -9.77 9.95
N PRO A 266 17.58 -10.58 9.33
CA PRO A 266 19.02 -10.53 9.66
C PRO A 266 19.63 -9.14 9.44
N VAL A 267 19.25 -8.45 8.36
CA VAL A 267 19.73 -7.11 8.02
C VAL A 267 19.19 -6.07 9.01
N ILE A 268 17.91 -6.14 9.35
CA ILE A 268 17.27 -5.23 10.32
C ILE A 268 17.93 -5.36 11.71
N ARG A 269 18.27 -6.58 12.15
CA ARG A 269 19.00 -6.80 13.40
C ARG A 269 20.36 -6.12 13.40
N GLN A 270 21.13 -6.23 12.31
CA GLN A 270 22.40 -5.54 12.16
C GLN A 270 22.23 -4.00 12.17
N MET A 271 21.17 -3.46 11.53
CA MET A 271 20.85 -2.05 11.60
C MET A 271 20.60 -1.61 13.05
N LEU A 272 19.77 -2.34 13.79
CA LEU A 272 19.46 -2.07 15.19
C LEU A 272 20.71 -2.09 16.10
N ASP A 273 21.67 -2.98 15.81
CA ASP A 273 22.93 -3.10 16.56
C ASP A 273 23.86 -1.87 16.36
N THR A 274 23.67 -1.08 15.32
CA THR A 274 24.40 0.18 15.12
C THR A 274 24.01 1.27 16.13
N GLY A 275 22.84 1.19 16.77
CA GLY A 275 22.27 2.23 17.62
C GLY A 275 21.77 3.46 16.86
N LYS A 276 21.75 3.44 15.51
CA LYS A 276 21.20 4.52 14.69
C LYS A 276 19.67 4.50 14.67
N PRO A 277 19.00 5.67 14.52
CA PRO A 277 17.55 5.73 14.39
C PRO A 277 17.00 4.83 13.26
N LEU A 278 15.87 4.15 13.55
CA LEU A 278 15.16 3.33 12.59
C LEU A 278 13.66 3.60 12.67
N PHE A 279 13.04 3.85 11.51
CA PHE A 279 11.59 4.01 11.38
C PHE A 279 11.04 3.03 10.33
N GLY A 280 9.92 2.35 10.65
CA GLY A 280 9.25 1.41 9.76
C GLY A 280 7.78 1.72 9.56
N ILE A 281 7.28 1.57 8.32
CA ILE A 281 5.88 1.77 7.95
C ILE A 281 5.29 0.47 7.38
N CYS A 282 4.09 0.10 7.83
CA CYS A 282 3.28 -1.01 7.33
C CYS A 282 4.05 -2.34 7.31
N LEU A 283 4.54 -2.82 6.16
CA LEU A 283 5.41 -3.99 6.11
C LEU A 283 6.69 -3.79 6.93
N GLY A 284 7.30 -2.60 6.88
CA GLY A 284 8.47 -2.25 7.69
C GLY A 284 8.20 -2.31 9.19
N HIS A 285 6.98 -1.99 9.64
CA HIS A 285 6.55 -2.17 11.02
C HIS A 285 6.48 -3.66 11.41
N GLN A 286 5.90 -4.48 10.54
CA GLN A 286 5.79 -5.92 10.76
C GLN A 286 7.17 -6.59 10.79
N LEU A 287 8.07 -6.21 9.89
CA LEU A 287 9.45 -6.71 9.83
C LEU A 287 10.26 -6.29 11.06
N LEU A 288 10.10 -5.05 11.55
CA LEU A 288 10.73 -4.60 12.80
C LEU A 288 10.24 -5.46 13.97
N ALA A 289 8.93 -5.69 14.08
CA ALA A 289 8.37 -6.53 15.15
C ALA A 289 8.93 -7.96 15.11
N LEU A 290 9.00 -8.57 13.91
CA LEU A 290 9.60 -9.90 13.72
C LEU A 290 11.10 -9.92 14.06
N ALA A 291 11.86 -8.88 13.68
CA ALA A 291 13.28 -8.78 13.94
C ALA A 291 13.62 -8.78 15.44
N VAL A 292 12.75 -8.22 16.26
CA VAL A 292 12.93 -8.17 17.73
C VAL A 292 12.26 -9.33 18.47
N GLY A 293 11.66 -10.29 17.75
CA GLY A 293 11.08 -11.51 18.34
C GLY A 293 9.58 -11.46 18.59
N GLY A 294 8.88 -10.45 18.05
CA GLY A 294 7.43 -10.41 17.97
C GLY A 294 6.88 -11.38 16.93
N ARG A 295 5.57 -11.39 16.75
CA ARG A 295 4.87 -12.23 15.78
C ARG A 295 3.88 -11.41 14.97
N THR A 296 3.59 -11.90 13.74
CA THR A 296 2.55 -11.37 12.87
C THR A 296 1.52 -12.44 12.57
N ALA A 297 0.29 -12.02 12.30
CA ALA A 297 -0.80 -12.90 11.88
C ALA A 297 -1.59 -12.27 10.73
N LYS A 298 -2.10 -13.12 9.83
CA LYS A 298 -3.04 -12.68 8.80
C LYS A 298 -4.36 -12.28 9.47
N MET A 299 -4.83 -11.09 9.12
CA MET A 299 -6.12 -10.58 9.62
C MET A 299 -7.27 -11.20 8.85
N PHE A 300 -8.42 -11.31 9.50
CA PHE A 300 -9.61 -11.86 8.85
C PHE A 300 -10.02 -11.09 7.60
N GLN A 301 -10.02 -9.77 7.62
CA GLN A 301 -10.38 -8.93 6.46
C GLN A 301 -9.34 -7.87 6.10
N GLY A 302 -8.39 -7.59 6.99
CA GLY A 302 -7.44 -6.49 6.88
C GLY A 302 -8.07 -5.09 6.99
N HIS A 303 -7.22 -4.06 6.94
CA HIS A 303 -7.64 -2.67 6.94
C HIS A 303 -7.23 -1.99 5.63
N ARG A 304 -8.21 -1.37 4.93
CA ARG A 304 -7.95 -0.64 3.68
C ARG A 304 -8.89 0.56 3.58
N GLY A 305 -8.31 1.76 3.58
CA GLY A 305 -9.03 3.02 3.50
C GLY A 305 -8.28 4.18 4.12
N ALA A 306 -8.85 5.37 4.02
CA ALA A 306 -8.24 6.63 4.47
C ALA A 306 -8.99 7.28 5.64
N ASN A 307 -9.74 6.50 6.41
CA ASN A 307 -10.61 6.97 7.49
C ASN A 307 -10.54 6.08 8.74
N HIS A 308 -9.37 5.49 9.00
CA HIS A 308 -9.17 4.60 10.15
C HIS A 308 -8.73 5.39 11.38
N PRO A 309 -9.55 5.40 12.46
CA PRO A 309 -9.16 6.06 13.71
C PRO A 309 -8.16 5.21 14.49
N VAL A 310 -7.03 5.81 14.81
CA VAL A 310 -5.96 5.20 15.59
C VAL A 310 -5.73 6.02 16.85
N LYS A 311 -5.67 5.36 17.99
CA LYS A 311 -5.39 5.99 19.27
C LYS A 311 -3.90 5.92 19.58
N ARG A 312 -3.29 7.08 19.80
CA ARG A 312 -1.95 7.20 20.37
C ARG A 312 -2.01 6.98 21.88
N LEU A 313 -1.27 5.99 22.38
CA LEU A 313 -1.38 5.57 23.78
C LEU A 313 -0.71 6.53 24.76
N ALA A 314 0.26 7.33 24.30
CA ALA A 314 1.02 8.24 25.16
C ALA A 314 0.16 9.36 25.77
N ASP A 315 -0.82 9.88 25.03
CA ASP A 315 -1.65 11.03 25.44
C ASP A 315 -3.15 10.82 25.17
N GLY A 316 -3.52 9.69 24.54
CA GLY A 316 -4.90 9.37 24.21
C GLY A 316 -5.45 10.08 22.98
N ALA A 317 -4.64 10.84 22.24
CA ALA A 317 -5.06 11.49 21.01
C ALA A 317 -5.51 10.46 19.96
N VAL A 318 -6.50 10.84 19.16
CA VAL A 318 -7.00 10.03 18.06
C VAL A 318 -6.62 10.69 16.76
N GLU A 319 -5.94 9.95 15.91
CA GLU A 319 -5.52 10.33 14.56
C GLU A 319 -6.38 9.60 13.54
N ILE A 320 -6.76 10.27 12.47
CA ILE A 320 -7.41 9.61 11.32
C ILE A 320 -6.31 9.25 10.32
N THR A 321 -6.24 7.98 9.97
CA THR A 321 -5.10 7.43 9.23
C THR A 321 -5.53 6.70 7.96
N SER A 322 -4.59 6.58 7.04
CA SER A 322 -4.70 5.69 5.87
C SER A 322 -4.10 4.33 6.21
N MET A 323 -4.78 3.26 5.80
CA MET A 323 -4.33 1.88 6.01
C MET A 323 -4.49 1.04 4.75
N ASN A 324 -3.52 0.16 4.54
CA ASN A 324 -3.57 -0.87 3.51
C ASN A 324 -2.74 -2.08 3.93
N HIS A 325 -3.31 -2.96 4.74
CA HIS A 325 -2.61 -4.18 5.20
C HIS A 325 -3.57 -5.34 5.46
N GLY A 326 -3.08 -6.56 5.21
CA GLY A 326 -3.77 -7.82 5.50
C GLY A 326 -3.16 -8.62 6.64
N PHE A 327 -2.01 -8.16 7.17
CA PHE A 327 -1.31 -8.74 8.31
C PHE A 327 -1.18 -7.70 9.41
N ALA A 328 -1.08 -8.13 10.65
CA ALA A 328 -0.86 -7.26 11.80
C ALA A 328 0.10 -7.90 12.80
N VAL A 329 0.78 -7.06 13.59
CA VAL A 329 1.58 -7.49 14.73
C VAL A 329 0.67 -7.97 15.86
N GLU A 330 0.95 -9.16 16.39
CA GLU A 330 0.21 -9.69 17.55
C GLU A 330 0.56 -8.92 18.82
N ARG A 331 -0.44 -8.38 19.50
CA ARG A 331 -0.27 -7.64 20.79
C ARG A 331 0.23 -8.55 21.90
N GLY A 332 -0.27 -9.79 21.94
CA GLY A 332 0.15 -10.79 22.92
C GLY A 332 1.49 -11.40 22.56
N GLY A 333 2.52 -11.16 23.36
CA GLY A 333 3.85 -11.74 23.15
C GLY A 333 4.89 -10.77 22.60
N LEU A 334 4.64 -9.48 22.66
CA LEU A 334 5.69 -8.48 22.40
C LEU A 334 6.80 -8.64 23.45
N PRO A 335 8.09 -8.59 23.03
CA PRO A 335 9.22 -8.62 23.96
C PRO A 335 9.22 -7.49 24.98
N ALA A 336 9.86 -7.68 26.13
CA ALA A 336 9.84 -6.71 27.23
C ALA A 336 10.44 -5.33 26.89
N ASN A 337 11.33 -5.27 25.88
CA ASN A 337 11.90 -4.03 25.37
C ASN A 337 11.07 -3.38 24.24
N VAL A 338 9.90 -3.94 23.93
CA VAL A 338 8.97 -3.39 22.92
C VAL A 338 7.75 -2.81 23.60
N ARG A 339 7.49 -1.53 23.36
CA ARG A 339 6.31 -0.82 23.87
C ARG A 339 5.33 -0.57 22.73
N GLU A 340 4.06 -0.92 22.93
CA GLU A 340 2.98 -0.55 22.03
C GLU A 340 2.71 0.96 22.13
N THR A 341 2.59 1.63 20.98
CA THR A 341 2.42 3.09 20.91
C THR A 341 1.08 3.52 20.37
N HIS A 342 0.49 2.72 19.47
CA HIS A 342 -0.77 3.03 18.80
C HIS A 342 -1.64 1.79 18.68
N VAL A 343 -2.97 1.99 18.74
CA VAL A 343 -3.97 0.93 18.56
C VAL A 343 -5.12 1.39 17.67
N SER A 344 -5.64 0.49 16.84
CA SER A 344 -6.85 0.71 16.06
C SER A 344 -8.07 0.83 16.97
N LEU A 345 -8.94 1.82 16.71
CA LEU A 345 -10.22 1.93 17.42
C LEU A 345 -11.33 1.07 16.79
N PHE A 346 -11.05 0.37 15.69
CA PHE A 346 -12.04 -0.53 15.08
C PHE A 346 -12.01 -1.93 15.71
N ASP A 347 -10.82 -2.44 16.04
CA ASP A 347 -10.65 -3.84 16.44
C ASP A 347 -9.52 -4.06 17.46
N ASP A 348 -8.98 -2.98 18.04
CA ASP A 348 -7.87 -3.01 18.99
C ASP A 348 -6.58 -3.66 18.46
N SER A 349 -6.42 -3.81 17.14
CA SER A 349 -5.16 -4.29 16.56
C SER A 349 -4.00 -3.33 16.83
N ASN A 350 -2.77 -3.88 16.91
CA ASN A 350 -1.56 -3.06 17.07
C ASN A 350 -1.37 -2.16 15.83
N CYS A 351 -1.16 -0.89 16.06
CA CYS A 351 -0.89 0.11 15.04
C CYS A 351 0.45 0.84 15.21
N GLY A 352 1.26 0.45 16.18
CA GLY A 352 2.59 1.01 16.34
C GLY A 352 3.33 0.44 17.52
N ILE A 353 4.66 0.36 17.38
CA ILE A 353 5.59 -0.06 18.43
C ILE A 353 6.79 0.87 18.47
N GLU A 354 7.47 0.90 19.61
CA GLU A 354 8.80 1.49 19.75
C GLU A 354 9.66 0.62 20.66
N LEU A 355 10.98 0.66 20.45
CA LEU A 355 11.93 -0.01 21.32
C LEU A 355 12.32 0.92 22.46
N THR A 356 12.41 0.36 23.68
CA THR A 356 12.75 1.13 24.89
C THR A 356 14.25 1.25 25.12
N ASP A 357 15.04 0.42 24.47
CA ASP A 357 16.50 0.29 24.59
C ASP A 357 17.26 0.82 23.36
N ARG A 358 16.57 1.16 22.28
CA ARG A 358 17.15 1.61 21.02
C ARG A 358 16.28 2.66 20.34
N PRO A 359 16.85 3.59 19.53
CA PRO A 359 16.09 4.63 18.85
C PRO A 359 15.35 4.10 17.63
N ALA A 360 14.40 3.17 17.84
CA ALA A 360 13.63 2.56 16.77
C ALA A 360 12.14 2.55 17.08
N PHE A 361 11.33 2.90 16.10
CA PHE A 361 9.87 2.86 16.19
C PHE A 361 9.24 2.57 14.83
N SER A 362 7.96 2.19 14.84
CA SER A 362 7.25 1.90 13.61
C SER A 362 5.73 2.03 13.79
N VAL A 363 5.02 2.23 12.66
CA VAL A 363 3.57 2.30 12.63
C VAL A 363 3.00 1.40 11.52
N GLN A 364 1.83 0.81 11.78
CA GLN A 364 1.14 -0.06 10.84
C GLN A 364 0.42 0.71 9.74
N TYR A 365 -0.04 1.91 10.04
CA TYR A 365 -0.72 2.80 9.12
C TYR A 365 0.26 3.61 8.26
N HIS A 366 -0.28 4.35 7.30
CA HIS A 366 0.47 5.15 6.33
C HIS A 366 0.45 6.64 6.72
N PRO A 367 1.46 7.14 7.46
CA PRO A 367 1.52 8.55 7.86
C PRO A 367 1.79 9.50 6.69
N GLU A 368 2.26 8.95 5.56
CA GLU A 368 2.46 9.68 4.31
C GLU A 368 1.15 9.96 3.56
N ALA A 369 0.04 9.32 3.97
CA ALA A 369 -1.25 9.43 3.28
C ALA A 369 -1.18 9.00 1.79
N SER A 370 -1.70 9.81 0.86
CA SER A 370 -1.72 9.58 -0.61
C SER A 370 -2.35 8.23 -1.01
N PRO A 371 -3.71 8.12 -0.94
CA PRO A 371 -4.62 9.15 -0.42
C PRO A 371 -4.75 9.12 1.11
N GLY A 372 -5.23 10.20 1.71
CA GLY A 372 -5.62 10.24 3.11
C GLY A 372 -5.24 11.52 3.86
N PRO A 373 -5.59 11.59 5.15
CA PRO A 373 -5.25 12.72 6.00
C PRO A 373 -3.76 12.70 6.41
N GLN A 374 -3.25 13.88 6.73
CA GLN A 374 -1.82 14.09 7.08
C GLN A 374 -1.61 14.28 8.60
N ASP A 375 -2.53 13.83 9.43
CA ASP A 375 -2.50 13.98 10.89
C ASP A 375 -1.19 13.47 11.52
N SER A 376 -0.54 12.51 10.87
CA SER A 376 0.62 11.78 11.41
C SER A 376 1.96 12.20 10.79
N PHE A 377 2.02 13.32 10.04
CA PHE A 377 3.29 13.82 9.45
C PHE A 377 4.40 14.02 10.48
N TYR A 378 4.05 14.39 11.73
CA TYR A 378 4.99 14.55 12.83
C TYR A 378 5.91 13.34 13.08
N LEU A 379 5.54 12.14 12.62
CA LEU A 379 6.38 10.94 12.75
C LEU A 379 7.64 11.03 11.88
N PHE A 380 7.55 11.65 10.71
CA PHE A 380 8.72 11.92 9.86
C PHE A 380 9.62 12.97 10.50
N GLU A 381 9.05 14.05 11.06
CA GLU A 381 9.80 15.07 11.81
C GLU A 381 10.49 14.47 13.04
N ARG A 382 9.77 13.63 13.81
CA ARG A 382 10.32 12.87 14.93
C ARG A 382 11.52 12.03 14.50
N PHE A 383 11.38 11.27 13.41
CA PHE A 383 12.43 10.39 12.92
C PHE A 383 13.68 11.17 12.52
N VAL A 384 13.53 12.22 11.71
CA VAL A 384 14.65 13.07 11.30
C VAL A 384 15.28 13.78 12.50
N GLY A 385 14.47 14.26 13.44
CA GLY A 385 14.94 14.88 14.68
C GLY A 385 15.75 13.97 15.60
N MET A 386 15.64 12.65 15.48
CA MET A 386 16.47 11.68 16.23
C MET A 386 17.90 11.56 15.69
N MET A 387 18.22 12.14 14.54
CA MET A 387 19.53 12.04 13.89
C MET A 387 20.45 13.26 14.14
N GLY A 388 20.00 14.26 14.88
CA GLY A 388 20.83 15.39 15.30
C GLY A 388 20.11 16.71 15.33
#